data_c08eb105597c885b6ea8d5ae760b4e12
#
_entry.id   c08eb105597c885b6ea8d5ae760b4e12
#
_cell.length_a   1.000
_cell.length_b   1.000
_cell.length_c   1.000
_cell.angle_alpha   90.00
_cell.angle_beta   90.00
_cell.angle_gamma   90.00
#
_symmetry.space_group_name_H-M   'P 1'
#
loop_
_entity.id
_entity.type
_entity.pdbx_description
1 polymer ?
#
loop_
_entity_poly.entity_id
_entity_poly.type
_entity_poly.pdbx_seq_one_letter_code
_entity_poly.pdbx_strand_id
1 'polypeptide(L)'
;MGNFFKSIAVLLSVPLLLSGCNSSATSAENQQSSIQKEENLSDNANENTSTEASKEQITLTFSYWGDKNELACKEELIKDFEAAHPNIKIEATYTDGVSYHTKLQTFFTSGAAPDVISIAGDIMYDFAEEGVFEDLTPYIERDQVAGQWADGSLDIFTKHGKIYAAPYVSKVFAMAYNKDIFDAAGLAYPTESWTEEDFVNITRQLTTGEGVNKIYGTKLTDGSKMIRDLYGQMPLYDVENKKMQAEGNDYFKHAFSLYTDLIIGGYSPSDLETDSIGGGFETGKFATALCATWDINSWEELIGDSFKWDVVQLPSNTDYGPWTYPAYTDGMAISSTSEHKEAAWEFIKWNTLSEESQEKISQLGVPVLKSYVESDNYLNDFPNSYAVKYNKEAFADMMNRAAGQESLGIWAEINDELTKQYNAVSLSETTVDEAIAVLQKKGESVLE
;
A
#
# COMPACT_ATOMS: atom_id res chain seq x y z
N MET A 1 -10.40 49.07 -25.15
CA MET A 1 -11.85 49.04 -25.39
C MET A 1 -12.25 47.59 -25.11
N GLY A 2 -12.91 47.17 -24.12
CA GLY A 2 -13.90 47.67 -23.18
C GLY A 2 -14.77 46.48 -22.80
N ASN A 3 -14.70 46.09 -21.55
CA ASN A 3 -15.76 45.52 -20.69
C ASN A 3 -16.80 44.52 -21.25
N PHE A 4 -16.99 43.36 -20.59
CA PHE A 4 -18.11 43.21 -19.64
C PHE A 4 -18.05 41.89 -18.86
N PHE A 5 -17.85 41.97 -17.56
CA PHE A 5 -18.19 41.00 -16.55
C PHE A 5 -19.72 40.84 -16.44
N LYS A 6 -20.22 39.64 -16.29
CA LYS A 6 -21.50 39.41 -15.56
C LYS A 6 -21.43 38.10 -14.78
N SER A 7 -21.28 38.24 -13.48
CA SER A 7 -21.57 37.23 -12.46
C SER A 7 -23.06 36.95 -12.42
N ILE A 8 -23.47 35.69 -12.37
CA ILE A 8 -24.81 35.26 -11.96
C ILE A 8 -24.66 34.41 -10.71
N ALA A 9 -25.03 35.01 -9.58
CA ALA A 9 -25.27 34.30 -8.33
C ALA A 9 -26.70 33.76 -8.37
N VAL A 10 -26.89 32.47 -8.22
CA VAL A 10 -28.17 31.84 -7.97
C VAL A 10 -28.29 31.48 -6.51
N LEU A 11 -29.05 32.23 -5.78
CA LEU A 11 -29.55 31.94 -4.44
C LEU A 11 -30.70 30.94 -4.57
N LEU A 12 -30.56 29.76 -4.01
CA LEU A 12 -31.66 28.83 -3.77
C LEU A 12 -31.98 28.83 -2.26
N SER A 13 -33.07 29.48 -1.93
CA SER A 13 -33.72 29.46 -0.64
C SER A 13 -34.59 28.22 -0.50
N VAL A 14 -34.40 27.44 0.57
CA VAL A 14 -35.25 26.32 0.99
C VAL A 14 -36.13 26.80 2.14
N PRO A 15 -37.45 26.65 2.09
CA PRO A 15 -38.32 26.99 3.21
C PRO A 15 -38.41 25.84 4.22
N LEU A 16 -38.26 26.20 5.49
CA LEU A 16 -38.66 25.40 6.66
C LEU A 16 -40.20 25.27 6.67
N LEU A 17 -40.67 24.04 6.78
CA LEU A 17 -42.03 23.74 7.21
C LEU A 17 -42.02 23.15 8.62
N LEU A 18 -42.47 23.93 9.57
CA LEU A 18 -42.88 23.56 10.91
C LEU A 18 -44.36 23.10 10.87
N SER A 19 -44.64 21.93 11.40
CA SER A 19 -45.94 21.52 11.94
C SER A 19 -45.63 20.50 13.06
N GLY A 20 -45.94 20.61 14.24
CA GLY A 20 -46.94 21.29 15.06
C GLY A 20 -48.04 20.32 15.50
N CYS A 21 -47.97 19.88 16.81
CA CYS A 21 -49.03 19.41 17.68
C CYS A 21 -49.66 18.04 17.38
N ASN A 22 -50.00 17.16 18.31
CA ASN A 22 -50.54 17.36 19.65
C ASN A 22 -50.62 16.04 20.43
N SER A 23 -50.29 16.09 21.67
CA SER A 23 -50.75 15.41 22.88
C SER A 23 -51.80 14.28 22.81
N SER A 24 -51.55 13.21 23.59
CA SER A 24 -52.53 12.77 24.61
C SER A 24 -51.85 11.92 25.68
N ALA A 25 -52.01 12.33 26.92
CA ALA A 25 -51.65 11.65 28.15
C ALA A 25 -52.79 10.74 28.58
N THR A 26 -52.50 9.63 29.25
CA THR A 26 -53.29 9.03 30.33
C THR A 26 -52.40 8.13 31.17
N SER A 27 -52.08 8.56 32.38
CA SER A 27 -52.51 8.14 33.73
C SER A 27 -52.19 6.66 34.06
N ALA A 28 -51.21 6.43 34.86
CA ALA A 28 -51.14 6.06 36.28
C ALA A 28 -52.01 4.86 36.70
N GLU A 29 -51.40 3.89 37.28
CA GLU A 29 -51.81 3.44 38.64
C GLU A 29 -50.69 2.59 39.28
N ASN A 30 -50.52 2.91 40.52
CA ASN A 30 -49.71 2.41 41.58
C ASN A 30 -50.25 1.08 42.11
N GLN A 31 -49.44 0.10 42.43
CA GLN A 31 -49.72 -0.77 43.58
C GLN A 31 -48.43 -1.28 44.23
N GLN A 32 -48.31 -0.86 45.45
CA GLN A 32 -47.39 -1.26 46.51
C GLN A 32 -48.04 -2.36 47.30
N SER A 33 -47.35 -3.45 47.64
CA SER A 33 -47.50 -4.20 48.90
C SER A 33 -46.32 -5.18 49.03
N SER A 34 -45.45 -4.97 49.93
CA SER A 34 -45.32 -5.38 51.37
C SER A 34 -44.87 -6.81 51.54
N ILE A 35 -43.60 -6.93 51.96
CA ILE A 35 -42.98 -7.62 53.08
C ILE A 35 -43.56 -9.00 53.45
N GLN A 36 -42.70 -10.04 53.43
CA GLN A 36 -42.51 -10.93 54.60
C GLN A 36 -41.11 -11.57 54.58
N LYS A 37 -40.52 -11.52 55.76
CA LYS A 37 -39.24 -11.99 56.20
C LYS A 37 -39.45 -13.44 56.72
N GLU A 38 -38.61 -14.38 56.29
CA GLU A 38 -38.33 -15.57 57.05
C GLU A 38 -36.85 -15.92 56.98
N GLU A 39 -36.25 -15.90 58.15
CA GLU A 39 -34.93 -16.45 58.43
C GLU A 39 -35.00 -17.98 58.44
N ASN A 40 -34.02 -18.64 57.84
CA ASN A 40 -33.54 -19.91 58.37
C ASN A 40 -32.05 -20.10 58.07
N LEU A 41 -31.32 -20.32 59.12
CA LEU A 41 -29.91 -20.71 59.13
C LEU A 41 -29.74 -22.17 58.69
N SER A 42 -28.65 -22.39 57.97
CA SER A 42 -27.51 -23.31 58.22
C SER A 42 -27.07 -23.99 56.92
N ASP A 43 -25.88 -23.93 56.59
CA ASP A 43 -24.72 -24.79 56.72
C ASP A 43 -23.76 -24.66 55.51
N ASN A 44 -22.54 -24.47 55.86
CA ASN A 44 -21.30 -24.60 55.10
C ASN A 44 -21.34 -25.46 53.83
N ALA A 45 -20.96 -24.84 52.72
CA ALA A 45 -20.16 -25.48 51.72
C ALA A 45 -19.17 -24.44 51.12
N ASN A 46 -17.94 -24.72 51.29
CA ASN A 46 -16.76 -23.99 50.82
C ASN A 46 -16.72 -24.05 49.28
N GLU A 47 -17.31 -23.09 48.60
CA GLU A 47 -17.07 -22.87 47.18
C GLU A 47 -15.97 -21.83 47.04
N ASN A 48 -14.83 -22.34 46.65
CA ASN A 48 -13.71 -21.57 46.18
C ASN A 48 -14.12 -20.87 44.86
N THR A 49 -14.84 -19.77 44.96
CA THR A 49 -15.08 -18.87 43.85
C THR A 49 -13.75 -18.12 43.61
N SER A 50 -12.97 -18.64 42.69
CA SER A 50 -11.95 -17.82 42.04
C SER A 50 -12.67 -16.60 41.46
N THR A 51 -12.56 -15.48 42.13
CA THR A 51 -12.89 -14.17 41.58
C THR A 51 -11.89 -13.95 40.42
N GLU A 52 -12.27 -14.33 39.22
CA GLU A 52 -11.70 -13.69 38.03
C GLU A 52 -12.03 -12.21 38.18
N ALA A 53 -11.02 -11.43 38.56
CA ALA A 53 -11.10 -9.99 38.49
C ALA A 53 -11.50 -9.67 37.03
N SER A 54 -12.70 -9.13 36.84
CA SER A 54 -13.09 -8.63 35.51
C SER A 54 -12.02 -7.61 35.09
N LYS A 55 -11.19 -8.01 34.14
CA LYS A 55 -10.23 -7.07 33.55
C LYS A 55 -11.05 -5.87 33.06
N GLU A 56 -10.63 -4.68 33.44
CA GLU A 56 -11.24 -3.44 32.98
C GLU A 56 -11.27 -3.43 31.44
N GLN A 57 -12.42 -3.10 30.88
CA GLN A 57 -12.58 -3.05 29.43
C GLN A 57 -11.84 -1.83 28.90
N ILE A 58 -10.90 -2.05 27.98
CA ILE A 58 -10.14 -1.02 27.29
C ILE A 58 -10.78 -0.79 25.93
N THR A 59 -10.96 0.46 25.55
CA THR A 59 -11.36 0.84 24.20
C THR A 59 -10.18 1.50 23.50
N LEU A 60 -9.74 0.92 22.39
CA LEU A 60 -8.70 1.47 21.52
C LEU A 60 -9.33 2.16 20.32
N THR A 61 -8.88 3.35 20.02
CA THR A 61 -9.20 4.02 18.76
C THR A 61 -8.20 3.64 17.68
N PHE A 62 -8.70 3.25 16.51
CA PHE A 62 -7.87 2.85 15.37
C PHE A 62 -8.23 3.61 14.11
N SER A 63 -7.25 4.22 13.44
CA SER A 63 -7.42 4.88 12.13
C SER A 63 -6.72 4.13 11.04
N TYR A 64 -7.43 3.93 9.91
CA TYR A 64 -6.90 3.22 8.75
C TYR A 64 -7.51 3.72 7.44
N TRP A 65 -6.86 3.36 6.33
CA TRP A 65 -7.34 3.63 4.99
C TRP A 65 -7.42 2.33 4.18
N GLY A 66 -7.97 2.46 2.97
CA GLY A 66 -7.94 1.39 1.99
C GLY A 66 -9.01 1.55 0.93
N ASP A 67 -9.06 0.59 0.04
CA ASP A 67 -10.15 0.38 -0.87
C ASP A 67 -11.27 -0.47 -0.22
N LYS A 68 -12.25 -0.88 -1.01
CA LYS A 68 -13.36 -1.71 -0.54
C LYS A 68 -12.91 -3.06 0.02
N ASN A 69 -11.87 -3.67 -0.56
CA ASN A 69 -11.38 -4.98 -0.15
C ASN A 69 -10.58 -4.86 1.15
N GLU A 70 -9.73 -3.83 1.23
CA GLU A 70 -8.99 -3.50 2.45
C GLU A 70 -9.92 -3.18 3.62
N LEU A 71 -11.00 -2.42 3.38
CA LEU A 71 -12.02 -2.14 4.40
C LEU A 71 -12.64 -3.43 4.94
N ALA A 72 -13.13 -4.32 4.06
CA ALA A 72 -13.75 -5.57 4.46
C ALA A 72 -12.79 -6.47 5.25
N CYS A 73 -11.53 -6.59 4.80
CA CYS A 73 -10.50 -7.36 5.49
C CYS A 73 -10.24 -6.81 6.91
N LYS A 74 -10.07 -5.49 7.04
CA LYS A 74 -9.80 -4.87 8.36
C LYS A 74 -10.98 -4.99 9.32
N GLU A 75 -12.22 -4.90 8.85
CA GLU A 75 -13.41 -5.13 9.67
C GLU A 75 -13.47 -6.57 10.22
N GLU A 76 -13.11 -7.57 9.40
CA GLU A 76 -13.00 -8.96 9.85
C GLU A 76 -11.88 -9.14 10.87
N LEU A 77 -10.69 -8.58 10.61
CA LEU A 77 -9.55 -8.66 11.53
C LEU A 77 -9.86 -8.04 12.90
N ILE A 78 -10.56 -6.92 12.93
CA ILE A 78 -11.02 -6.29 14.20
C ILE A 78 -11.95 -7.22 14.96
N LYS A 79 -12.92 -7.81 14.26
CA LYS A 79 -13.88 -8.74 14.88
C LYS A 79 -13.19 -9.95 15.48
N ASP A 80 -12.23 -10.55 14.79
CA ASP A 80 -11.52 -11.73 15.25
C ASP A 80 -10.59 -11.39 16.42
N PHE A 81 -9.91 -10.24 16.36
CA PHE A 81 -9.14 -9.73 17.49
C PHE A 81 -10.00 -9.55 18.74
N GLU A 82 -11.16 -8.90 18.62
CA GLU A 82 -12.08 -8.70 19.75
C GLU A 82 -12.62 -10.02 20.33
N ALA A 83 -12.82 -11.03 19.47
CA ALA A 83 -13.22 -12.37 19.92
C ALA A 83 -12.11 -13.05 20.72
N ALA A 84 -10.84 -12.89 20.30
CA ALA A 84 -9.67 -13.41 21.00
C ALA A 84 -9.31 -12.59 22.27
N HIS A 85 -9.66 -11.30 22.31
CA HIS A 85 -9.31 -10.36 23.37
C HIS A 85 -10.57 -9.64 23.92
N PRO A 86 -11.47 -10.33 24.62
CA PRO A 86 -12.79 -9.79 24.97
C PRO A 86 -12.78 -8.58 25.92
N ASN A 87 -11.63 -8.28 26.51
CA ASN A 87 -11.40 -7.09 27.34
C ASN A 87 -10.91 -5.86 26.55
N ILE A 88 -10.66 -6.00 25.24
CA ILE A 88 -10.25 -4.88 24.38
C ILE A 88 -11.30 -4.69 23.28
N LYS A 89 -11.76 -3.46 23.11
CA LYS A 89 -12.66 -3.04 22.04
C LYS A 89 -11.95 -2.10 21.10
N ILE A 90 -12.25 -2.18 19.80
CA ILE A 90 -11.66 -1.34 18.77
C ILE A 90 -12.73 -0.41 18.21
N GLU A 91 -12.55 0.89 18.40
CA GLU A 91 -13.31 1.94 17.72
C GLU A 91 -12.54 2.40 16.48
N ALA A 92 -12.90 1.84 15.33
CA ALA A 92 -12.19 2.07 14.08
C ALA A 92 -12.75 3.25 13.28
N THR A 93 -11.87 4.04 12.68
CA THR A 93 -12.21 5.13 11.77
C THR A 93 -11.56 4.89 10.42
N TYR A 94 -12.38 4.66 9.41
CA TYR A 94 -11.97 4.55 8.02
C TYR A 94 -11.86 5.92 7.35
N THR A 95 -10.90 6.06 6.42
CA THR A 95 -10.77 7.21 5.51
C THR A 95 -10.30 6.68 4.16
N ASP A 96 -10.76 7.28 3.06
CA ASP A 96 -10.23 6.95 1.74
C ASP A 96 -8.74 7.30 1.64
N GLY A 97 -8.00 6.54 0.78
CA GLY A 97 -6.54 6.66 0.70
C GLY A 97 -6.03 8.05 0.33
N VAL A 98 -6.77 8.77 -0.53
CA VAL A 98 -6.35 10.12 -0.99
C VAL A 98 -6.41 11.14 0.15
N SER A 99 -7.43 11.05 1.00
CA SER A 99 -7.67 12.00 2.09
C SER A 99 -6.94 11.62 3.38
N TYR A 100 -6.43 10.40 3.49
CA TYR A 100 -5.91 9.84 4.74
C TYR A 100 -4.72 10.61 5.31
N HIS A 101 -3.73 10.93 4.47
CA HIS A 101 -2.54 11.68 4.90
C HIS A 101 -2.91 13.04 5.50
N THR A 102 -3.78 13.81 4.82
CA THR A 102 -4.27 15.10 5.33
C THR A 102 -5.03 14.95 6.65
N LYS A 103 -5.77 13.85 6.80
CA LYS A 103 -6.48 13.56 8.04
C LYS A 103 -5.53 13.21 9.19
N LEU A 104 -4.46 12.47 8.94
CA LEU A 104 -3.42 12.22 9.94
C LEU A 104 -2.80 13.52 10.46
N GLN A 105 -2.42 14.43 9.56
CA GLN A 105 -1.92 15.75 9.96
C GLN A 105 -2.91 16.50 10.86
N THR A 106 -4.21 16.40 10.54
CA THR A 106 -5.26 17.03 11.36
C THR A 106 -5.35 16.37 12.73
N PHE A 107 -5.27 15.06 12.84
CA PHE A 107 -5.28 14.34 14.12
C PHE A 107 -4.12 14.76 15.01
N PHE A 108 -2.91 14.80 14.47
CA PHE A 108 -1.72 15.18 15.24
C PHE A 108 -1.75 16.65 15.68
N THR A 109 -2.11 17.57 14.78
CA THR A 109 -2.17 19.01 15.11
C THR A 109 -3.27 19.36 16.10
N SER A 110 -4.38 18.61 16.11
CA SER A 110 -5.49 18.83 17.05
C SER A 110 -5.30 18.15 18.40
N GLY A 111 -4.30 17.26 18.55
CA GLY A 111 -4.10 16.44 19.74
C GLY A 111 -5.16 15.35 19.93
N ALA A 112 -5.87 14.97 18.86
CA ALA A 112 -6.90 13.93 18.85
C ALA A 112 -6.45 12.68 18.06
N ALA A 113 -5.15 12.36 18.14
CA ALA A 113 -4.59 11.21 17.47
C ALA A 113 -5.20 9.89 18.03
N PRO A 114 -5.59 8.94 17.15
CA PRO A 114 -6.03 7.61 17.58
C PRO A 114 -4.89 6.84 18.25
N ASP A 115 -5.23 5.84 19.08
CA ASP A 115 -4.25 5.00 19.78
C ASP A 115 -3.39 4.21 18.79
N VAL A 116 -4.01 3.61 17.77
CA VAL A 116 -3.35 2.86 16.70
C VAL A 116 -3.62 3.52 15.35
N ILE A 117 -2.59 3.57 14.54
CA ILE A 117 -2.59 4.26 13.26
C ILE A 117 -2.00 3.33 12.21
N SER A 118 -2.76 3.05 11.13
CA SER A 118 -2.16 2.51 9.93
C SER A 118 -1.31 3.58 9.28
N ILE A 119 -0.10 3.23 8.83
CA ILE A 119 0.85 4.16 8.22
C ILE A 119 1.55 3.51 7.03
N ALA A 120 1.60 4.20 5.90
CA ALA A 120 2.40 3.76 4.78
C ALA A 120 3.89 4.09 5.05
N GLY A 121 4.77 3.18 4.70
CA GLY A 121 6.20 3.33 4.97
C GLY A 121 6.81 4.57 4.33
N ASP A 122 6.30 4.96 3.16
CA ASP A 122 6.78 6.12 2.40
C ASP A 122 6.46 7.48 3.06
N ILE A 123 5.46 7.57 3.92
CA ILE A 123 5.10 8.81 4.64
C ILE A 123 5.45 8.77 6.13
N MET A 124 5.88 7.62 6.64
CA MET A 124 6.18 7.44 8.07
C MET A 124 7.26 8.41 8.56
N TYR A 125 8.27 8.65 7.74
CA TYR A 125 9.41 9.50 8.10
C TYR A 125 9.00 10.94 8.46
N ASP A 126 8.08 11.54 7.70
CA ASP A 126 7.61 12.90 7.92
C ASP A 126 6.99 13.04 9.32
N PHE A 127 6.19 12.05 9.72
CA PHE A 127 5.54 12.05 11.03
C PHE A 127 6.47 11.62 12.17
N ALA A 128 7.42 10.72 11.93
CA ALA A 128 8.37 10.28 12.95
C ALA A 128 9.26 11.43 13.44
N GLU A 129 9.66 12.37 12.56
CA GLU A 129 10.40 13.58 12.94
C GLU A 129 9.62 14.49 13.87
N GLU A 130 8.30 14.51 13.77
CA GLU A 130 7.42 15.31 14.61
C GLU A 130 7.21 14.69 16.02
N GLY A 131 7.71 13.45 16.24
CA GLY A 131 7.62 12.75 17.52
C GLY A 131 6.21 12.31 17.89
N VAL A 132 5.33 12.10 16.88
CA VAL A 132 3.93 11.73 17.06
C VAL A 132 3.73 10.24 17.26
N PHE A 133 4.75 9.40 16.99
CA PHE A 133 4.72 7.96 17.18
C PHE A 133 5.52 7.51 18.39
N GLU A 134 5.05 6.46 19.05
CA GLU A 134 5.77 5.72 20.09
C GLU A 134 6.92 4.93 19.48
N ASP A 135 8.04 4.86 20.19
CA ASP A 135 9.16 3.98 19.87
C ASP A 135 8.80 2.53 20.21
N LEU A 136 8.62 1.69 19.19
CA LEU A 136 8.26 0.28 19.35
C LEU A 136 9.46 -0.61 19.68
N THR A 137 10.71 -0.12 19.58
CA THR A 137 11.93 -0.90 19.83
C THR A 137 11.89 -1.62 21.17
N PRO A 138 11.52 -0.96 22.32
CA PRO A 138 11.46 -1.65 23.61
C PRO A 138 10.43 -2.79 23.68
N TYR A 139 9.31 -2.66 22.97
CA TYR A 139 8.27 -3.69 22.91
C TYR A 139 8.73 -4.89 22.10
N ILE A 140 9.35 -4.64 20.96
CA ILE A 140 9.89 -5.65 20.05
C ILE A 140 11.01 -6.46 20.73
N GLU A 141 11.94 -5.78 21.43
CA GLU A 141 13.03 -6.39 22.17
C GLU A 141 12.52 -7.22 23.36
N ARG A 142 11.58 -6.65 24.14
CA ARG A 142 10.97 -7.34 25.30
C ARG A 142 10.32 -8.65 24.88
N ASP A 143 9.55 -8.63 23.79
CA ASP A 143 8.77 -9.77 23.31
C ASP A 143 9.59 -10.68 22.38
N GLN A 144 10.82 -10.28 21.99
CA GLN A 144 11.77 -11.01 21.13
C GLN A 144 11.16 -11.37 19.76
N VAL A 145 10.41 -10.48 19.16
CA VAL A 145 9.64 -10.73 17.94
C VAL A 145 10.29 -10.21 16.65
N ALA A 146 11.40 -9.49 16.71
CA ALA A 146 12.04 -8.88 15.53
C ALA A 146 12.28 -9.85 14.36
N GLY A 147 12.68 -11.10 14.65
CA GLY A 147 12.94 -12.12 13.63
C GLY A 147 11.71 -12.84 13.09
N GLN A 148 10.51 -12.47 13.53
CA GLN A 148 9.26 -13.08 13.02
C GLN A 148 8.74 -12.37 11.77
N TRP A 149 9.10 -11.12 11.55
CA TRP A 149 8.80 -10.41 10.31
C TRP A 149 9.78 -10.80 9.20
N ALA A 150 9.31 -10.73 7.98
CA ALA A 150 10.13 -10.95 6.80
C ALA A 150 11.36 -10.02 6.78
N ASP A 151 12.47 -10.52 6.29
CA ASP A 151 13.74 -9.80 6.31
C ASP A 151 13.63 -8.44 5.58
N GLY A 152 14.16 -7.39 6.18
CA GLY A 152 14.12 -6.02 5.65
C GLY A 152 12.78 -5.28 5.83
N SER A 153 11.69 -5.95 6.20
CA SER A 153 10.38 -5.30 6.34
C SER A 153 10.29 -4.27 7.46
N LEU A 154 11.14 -4.38 8.49
CA LEU A 154 11.26 -3.38 9.56
C LEU A 154 12.08 -2.15 9.17
N ASP A 155 12.93 -2.26 8.15
CA ASP A 155 13.90 -1.20 7.80
C ASP A 155 13.20 0.09 7.39
N ILE A 156 12.11 -0.02 6.62
CA ILE A 156 11.32 1.13 6.18
C ILE A 156 10.64 1.89 7.34
N PHE A 157 10.45 1.23 8.49
CA PHE A 157 9.87 1.81 9.70
C PHE A 157 10.92 2.17 10.76
N THR A 158 12.21 2.01 10.42
CA THR A 158 13.31 2.29 11.32
C THR A 158 13.95 3.63 10.99
N LYS A 159 14.03 4.54 11.97
CA LYS A 159 14.69 5.84 11.84
C LYS A 159 15.53 6.14 13.08
N HIS A 160 16.77 6.56 12.87
CA HIS A 160 17.73 6.84 13.95
C HIS A 160 17.87 5.70 14.98
N GLY A 161 17.78 4.45 14.50
CA GLY A 161 17.87 3.25 15.34
C GLY A 161 16.61 2.95 16.19
N LYS A 162 15.49 3.60 15.90
CA LYS A 162 14.20 3.39 16.54
C LYS A 162 13.19 2.89 15.52
N ILE A 163 12.30 1.98 15.94
CA ILE A 163 11.24 1.43 15.12
C ILE A 163 9.92 2.12 15.49
N TYR A 164 9.26 2.76 14.54
CA TYR A 164 8.06 3.55 14.79
C TYR A 164 6.75 2.88 14.34
N ALA A 165 6.85 1.83 13.50
CA ALA A 165 5.70 1.02 13.14
C ALA A 165 6.11 -0.45 12.97
N ALA A 166 5.17 -1.37 13.17
CA ALA A 166 5.34 -2.77 12.82
C ALA A 166 4.79 -3.01 11.41
N PRO A 167 5.53 -3.69 10.53
CA PRO A 167 5.04 -4.01 9.18
C PRO A 167 3.76 -4.85 9.27
N TYR A 168 2.82 -4.59 8.35
CA TYR A 168 1.50 -5.21 8.33
C TYR A 168 1.27 -6.01 7.04
N VAL A 169 1.56 -5.42 5.89
CA VAL A 169 1.48 -6.02 4.56
C VAL A 169 2.48 -5.34 3.65
N SER A 170 3.14 -6.12 2.79
CA SER A 170 4.01 -5.59 1.75
C SER A 170 3.32 -5.62 0.40
N LYS A 171 3.27 -4.47 -0.25
CA LYS A 171 2.76 -4.30 -1.60
C LYS A 171 3.95 -4.18 -2.54
N VAL A 172 4.17 -5.20 -3.32
CA VAL A 172 5.34 -5.34 -4.20
C VAL A 172 4.92 -5.48 -5.65
N PHE A 173 5.87 -5.38 -6.54
CA PHE A 173 5.66 -5.46 -7.97
C PHE A 173 6.38 -6.66 -8.58
N ALA A 174 5.74 -7.29 -9.56
CA ALA A 174 6.30 -8.31 -10.42
C ALA A 174 5.98 -7.98 -11.88
N MET A 175 6.43 -8.80 -12.82
CA MET A 175 6.07 -8.66 -14.23
C MET A 175 4.98 -9.68 -14.59
N ALA A 176 3.79 -9.21 -14.90
CA ALA A 176 2.76 -10.04 -15.50
C ALA A 176 3.04 -10.29 -17.00
N TYR A 177 2.65 -11.45 -17.50
CA TYR A 177 2.76 -11.78 -18.91
C TYR A 177 1.52 -12.52 -19.41
N ASN A 178 1.11 -12.19 -20.65
CA ASN A 178 -0.03 -12.79 -21.32
C ASN A 178 0.42 -14.03 -22.09
N LYS A 179 0.09 -15.23 -21.57
CA LYS A 179 0.50 -16.51 -22.14
C LYS A 179 0.00 -16.71 -23.57
N ASP A 180 -1.20 -16.23 -23.88
CA ASP A 180 -1.80 -16.40 -25.21
C ASP A 180 -1.03 -15.60 -26.29
N ILE A 181 -0.51 -14.42 -25.93
CA ILE A 181 0.34 -13.62 -26.84
C ILE A 181 1.68 -14.33 -27.07
N PHE A 182 2.30 -14.88 -26.01
CA PHE A 182 3.54 -15.66 -26.14
C PHE A 182 3.34 -16.91 -26.99
N ASP A 183 2.27 -17.68 -26.72
CA ASP A 183 1.93 -18.90 -27.46
C ASP A 183 1.69 -18.60 -28.94
N ALA A 184 0.95 -17.53 -29.25
CA ALA A 184 0.71 -17.10 -30.64
C ALA A 184 1.98 -16.72 -31.39
N ALA A 185 2.98 -16.20 -30.69
CA ALA A 185 4.29 -15.87 -31.26
C ALA A 185 5.27 -17.05 -31.27
N GLY A 186 4.95 -18.16 -30.59
CA GLY A 186 5.83 -19.32 -30.44
C GLY A 186 7.06 -19.03 -29.58
N LEU A 187 6.95 -18.08 -28.63
CA LEU A 187 8.01 -17.71 -27.71
C LEU A 187 7.86 -18.44 -26.36
N ALA A 188 9.01 -18.77 -25.76
CA ALA A 188 9.04 -19.29 -24.40
C ALA A 188 8.59 -18.20 -23.41
N TYR A 189 7.94 -18.63 -22.33
CA TYR A 189 7.59 -17.72 -21.23
C TYR A 189 8.84 -17.25 -20.50
N PRO A 190 8.81 -16.04 -19.90
CA PRO A 190 9.89 -15.58 -19.07
C PRO A 190 10.06 -16.49 -17.84
N THR A 191 11.31 -16.63 -17.39
CA THR A 191 11.67 -17.47 -16.24
C THR A 191 12.28 -16.61 -15.14
N GLU A 192 12.47 -17.15 -13.94
CA GLU A 192 13.06 -16.45 -12.79
C GLU A 192 14.46 -15.87 -13.08
N SER A 193 15.18 -16.40 -14.06
CA SER A 193 16.52 -15.97 -14.44
C SER A 193 16.58 -15.11 -15.69
N TRP A 194 15.43 -14.59 -16.17
CA TRP A 194 15.43 -13.75 -17.37
C TRP A 194 16.16 -12.43 -17.15
N THR A 195 16.76 -11.97 -18.21
CA THR A 195 17.58 -10.76 -18.20
C THR A 195 16.83 -9.57 -18.78
N GLU A 196 17.33 -8.36 -18.54
CA GLU A 196 16.84 -7.15 -19.20
C GLU A 196 16.98 -7.25 -20.74
N GLU A 197 18.03 -7.89 -21.24
CA GLU A 197 18.19 -8.14 -22.66
C GLU A 197 17.08 -9.05 -23.20
N ASP A 198 16.71 -10.11 -22.44
CA ASP A 198 15.58 -10.99 -22.78
C ASP A 198 14.28 -10.18 -22.79
N PHE A 199 14.05 -9.36 -21.76
CA PHE A 199 12.87 -8.49 -21.67
C PHE A 199 12.77 -7.55 -22.90
N VAL A 200 13.84 -6.85 -23.25
CA VAL A 200 13.86 -5.93 -24.40
C VAL A 200 13.62 -6.68 -25.72
N ASN A 201 14.24 -7.85 -25.88
CA ASN A 201 14.09 -8.67 -27.09
C ASN A 201 12.66 -9.23 -27.21
N ILE A 202 12.09 -9.75 -26.12
CA ILE A 202 10.71 -10.24 -26.07
C ILE A 202 9.73 -9.11 -26.36
N THR A 203 9.91 -7.96 -25.72
CA THR A 203 9.08 -6.76 -25.91
C THR A 203 9.03 -6.34 -27.37
N ARG A 204 10.18 -6.31 -28.05
CA ARG A 204 10.27 -5.98 -29.48
C ARG A 204 9.57 -6.99 -30.36
N GLN A 205 9.74 -8.29 -30.10
CA GLN A 205 9.15 -9.37 -30.90
C GLN A 205 7.65 -9.45 -30.76
N LEU A 206 7.11 -9.18 -29.55
CA LEU A 206 5.69 -9.25 -29.25
C LEU A 206 4.92 -7.97 -29.58
N THR A 207 5.61 -6.87 -29.90
CA THR A 207 4.94 -5.65 -30.39
C THR A 207 4.48 -5.87 -31.82
N THR A 208 3.17 -5.91 -32.04
CA THR A 208 2.58 -6.23 -33.36
C THR A 208 1.34 -5.39 -33.63
N GLY A 209 0.89 -5.41 -34.90
CA GLY A 209 -0.32 -4.69 -35.30
C GLY A 209 -0.18 -3.17 -35.32
N GLU A 210 -1.28 -2.50 -35.68
CA GLU A 210 -1.34 -1.05 -35.76
C GLU A 210 -2.73 -0.54 -35.33
N GLY A 211 -2.81 0.70 -34.88
CA GLY A 211 -4.06 1.36 -34.50
C GLY A 211 -4.78 0.60 -33.37
N VAL A 212 -6.06 0.35 -33.55
CA VAL A 212 -6.89 -0.33 -32.54
C VAL A 212 -6.53 -1.80 -32.29
N ASN A 213 -5.81 -2.41 -33.24
CA ASN A 213 -5.34 -3.81 -33.17
C ASN A 213 -3.88 -3.92 -32.69
N LYS A 214 -3.28 -2.81 -32.27
CA LYS A 214 -1.89 -2.82 -31.78
C LYS A 214 -1.80 -3.60 -30.50
N ILE A 215 -0.84 -4.52 -30.44
CA ILE A 215 -0.36 -5.18 -29.24
C ILE A 215 0.97 -4.55 -28.88
N TYR A 216 1.09 -4.08 -27.67
CA TYR A 216 2.34 -3.56 -27.12
C TYR A 216 3.11 -4.70 -26.44
N GLY A 217 4.42 -4.69 -26.59
CA GLY A 217 5.26 -5.71 -25.96
C GLY A 217 5.31 -5.56 -24.44
N THR A 218 5.14 -4.33 -23.95
CA THR A 218 5.11 -4.07 -22.51
C THR A 218 4.27 -2.86 -22.14
N LYS A 219 3.88 -2.79 -20.85
CA LYS A 219 3.39 -1.59 -20.18
C LYS A 219 4.12 -1.42 -18.86
N LEU A 220 4.99 -0.44 -18.78
CA LEU A 220 5.62 0.00 -17.54
C LEU A 220 4.83 1.20 -17.01
N THR A 221 4.20 1.05 -15.86
CA THR A 221 3.42 2.12 -15.22
C THR A 221 4.32 3.01 -14.36
N ASP A 222 3.89 4.25 -14.12
CA ASP A 222 4.59 5.22 -13.27
C ASP A 222 6.05 5.45 -13.69
N GLY A 223 6.22 6.03 -14.89
CA GLY A 223 7.54 6.23 -15.49
C GLY A 223 8.54 6.96 -14.61
N SER A 224 8.09 7.94 -13.82
CA SER A 224 8.97 8.66 -12.90
C SER A 224 9.56 7.75 -11.82
N LYS A 225 8.75 6.88 -11.23
CA LYS A 225 9.22 5.90 -10.25
C LYS A 225 10.07 4.80 -10.89
N MET A 226 9.64 4.28 -12.06
CA MET A 226 10.42 3.31 -12.80
C MET A 226 11.83 3.83 -13.10
N ILE A 227 11.96 5.05 -13.62
CA ILE A 227 13.25 5.63 -13.96
C ILE A 227 14.09 5.86 -12.70
N ARG A 228 13.48 6.35 -11.62
CA ARG A 228 14.18 6.69 -10.38
C ARG A 228 14.68 5.46 -9.63
N ASP A 229 13.83 4.42 -9.54
CA ASP A 229 14.00 3.34 -8.56
C ASP A 229 14.39 1.99 -9.20
N LEU A 230 14.49 1.91 -10.53
CA LEU A 230 14.71 0.65 -11.26
C LEU A 230 15.95 -0.11 -10.79
N TYR A 231 17.00 0.60 -10.41
CA TYR A 231 18.22 0.04 -9.85
C TYR A 231 18.48 0.69 -8.50
N GLY A 232 17.95 0.16 -7.44
CA GLY A 232 18.01 0.73 -6.07
C GLY A 232 19.41 0.88 -5.46
N GLN A 233 20.47 0.58 -6.22
CA GLN A 233 21.85 0.60 -5.74
C GLN A 233 22.48 1.99 -5.66
N MET A 234 21.93 2.96 -6.38
CA MET A 234 22.45 4.32 -6.39
C MET A 234 21.28 5.32 -6.39
N PRO A 235 20.86 5.75 -5.21
CA PRO A 235 19.72 6.64 -5.07
C PRO A 235 19.95 7.96 -5.81
N LEU A 236 18.88 8.50 -6.37
CA LEU A 236 18.91 9.79 -7.06
C LEU A 236 19.24 10.96 -6.13
N TYR A 237 19.08 10.75 -4.84
CA TYR A 237 19.32 11.73 -3.80
C TYR A 237 20.11 11.13 -2.62
N ASP A 238 21.21 11.79 -2.27
CA ASP A 238 22.00 11.47 -1.10
C ASP A 238 21.44 12.26 0.10
N VAL A 239 20.71 11.54 0.97
CA VAL A 239 20.04 12.13 2.13
C VAL A 239 21.02 12.69 3.16
N GLU A 240 22.14 11.98 3.38
CA GLU A 240 23.13 12.40 4.37
C GLU A 240 23.82 13.72 3.99
N ASN A 241 24.19 13.83 2.72
CA ASN A 241 24.89 15.00 2.20
C ASN A 241 23.94 16.04 1.58
N LYS A 242 22.62 15.77 1.57
CA LYS A 242 21.57 16.62 0.97
C LYS A 242 21.94 17.02 -0.47
N LYS A 243 22.27 16.04 -1.28
CA LYS A 243 22.78 16.27 -2.62
C LYS A 243 22.02 15.47 -3.67
N MET A 244 21.58 16.15 -4.72
CA MET A 244 21.07 15.50 -5.92
C MET A 244 22.20 14.80 -6.66
N GLN A 245 21.94 13.58 -7.17
CA GLN A 245 22.89 12.72 -7.86
C GLN A 245 22.34 12.22 -9.20
N ALA A 246 21.73 13.11 -9.99
CA ALA A 246 21.23 12.77 -11.31
C ALA A 246 22.38 12.75 -12.34
N GLU A 247 23.23 13.78 -12.35
CA GLU A 247 24.40 13.83 -13.22
C GLU A 247 25.49 12.88 -12.73
N GLY A 248 26.04 12.08 -13.64
CA GLY A 248 27.06 11.08 -13.35
C GLY A 248 26.54 9.80 -12.70
N ASN A 249 25.23 9.65 -12.57
CA ASN A 249 24.58 8.43 -12.14
C ASN A 249 24.27 7.54 -13.35
N ASP A 250 25.15 6.60 -13.65
CA ASP A 250 25.00 5.71 -14.79
C ASP A 250 23.79 4.79 -14.68
N TYR A 251 23.39 4.37 -13.46
CA TYR A 251 22.18 3.59 -13.20
C TYR A 251 20.92 4.36 -13.57
N PHE A 252 20.83 5.59 -13.12
CA PHE A 252 19.70 6.47 -13.42
C PHE A 252 19.62 6.78 -14.91
N LYS A 253 20.76 7.10 -15.55
CA LYS A 253 20.83 7.36 -17.00
C LYS A 253 20.41 6.15 -17.81
N HIS A 254 20.82 4.93 -17.40
CA HIS A 254 20.45 3.70 -18.08
C HIS A 254 18.93 3.45 -17.96
N ALA A 255 18.36 3.54 -16.74
CA ALA A 255 16.93 3.39 -16.51
C ALA A 255 16.10 4.40 -17.33
N PHE A 256 16.55 5.65 -17.36
CA PHE A 256 15.91 6.73 -18.15
C PHE A 256 15.91 6.39 -19.64
N SER A 257 17.07 6.01 -20.18
CA SER A 257 17.21 5.64 -21.60
C SER A 257 16.34 4.43 -21.93
N LEU A 258 16.39 3.37 -21.11
CA LEU A 258 15.59 2.17 -21.33
C LEU A 258 14.09 2.49 -21.40
N TYR A 259 13.58 3.25 -20.43
CA TYR A 259 12.16 3.61 -20.38
C TYR A 259 11.73 4.41 -21.61
N THR A 260 12.49 5.45 -21.97
CA THR A 260 12.18 6.32 -23.12
C THR A 260 12.36 5.60 -24.44
N ASP A 261 13.37 4.73 -24.61
CA ASP A 261 13.60 3.94 -25.83
C ASP A 261 12.44 2.97 -26.11
N LEU A 262 11.82 2.39 -25.05
CA LEU A 262 10.65 1.54 -25.21
C LEU A 262 9.43 2.33 -25.74
N ILE A 263 9.26 3.57 -25.33
CA ILE A 263 8.20 4.47 -25.81
C ILE A 263 8.50 4.93 -27.25
N ILE A 264 9.71 5.44 -27.49
CA ILE A 264 10.13 5.93 -28.82
C ILE A 264 10.05 4.82 -29.87
N GLY A 265 10.41 3.60 -29.48
CA GLY A 265 10.29 2.41 -30.35
C GLY A 265 8.85 1.93 -30.56
N GLY A 266 7.88 2.52 -29.86
CA GLY A 266 6.47 2.12 -29.91
C GLY A 266 6.20 0.74 -29.27
N TYR A 267 7.11 0.26 -28.42
CA TYR A 267 7.01 -1.03 -27.73
C TYR A 267 6.21 -0.95 -26.44
N SER A 268 6.22 0.21 -25.79
CA SER A 268 5.35 0.62 -24.68
C SER A 268 4.54 1.84 -25.11
N PRO A 269 3.30 2.00 -24.66
CA PRO A 269 2.57 3.23 -24.94
C PRO A 269 3.15 4.40 -24.14
N SER A 270 3.05 5.60 -24.70
CA SER A 270 3.19 6.84 -23.93
C SER A 270 1.99 7.04 -22.99
N ASP A 271 2.09 7.98 -22.04
CA ASP A 271 0.99 8.32 -21.13
C ASP A 271 -0.28 8.71 -21.91
N LEU A 272 -0.14 9.51 -22.98
CA LEU A 272 -1.26 9.91 -23.85
C LEU A 272 -1.89 8.73 -24.61
N GLU A 273 -1.09 7.78 -25.05
CA GLU A 273 -1.59 6.57 -25.71
C GLU A 273 -2.30 5.65 -24.73
N THR A 274 -1.81 5.53 -23.50
CA THR A 274 -2.42 4.73 -22.43
C THR A 274 -3.87 5.15 -22.18
N ASP A 275 -4.15 6.45 -22.09
CA ASP A 275 -5.51 6.96 -21.93
C ASP A 275 -6.42 6.56 -23.09
N SER A 276 -5.88 6.53 -24.32
CA SER A 276 -6.63 6.17 -25.54
C SER A 276 -6.91 4.67 -25.67
N ILE A 277 -6.10 3.80 -25.02
CA ILE A 277 -6.26 2.35 -25.04
C ILE A 277 -7.47 1.95 -24.17
N GLY A 278 -7.79 2.73 -23.14
CA GLY A 278 -8.94 2.55 -22.28
C GLY A 278 -8.78 1.48 -21.22
N GLY A 279 -7.54 1.17 -20.82
CA GLY A 279 -7.23 0.24 -19.74
C GLY A 279 -5.79 -0.24 -19.74
N GLY A 280 -5.50 -1.19 -18.86
CA GLY A 280 -4.20 -1.80 -18.64
C GLY A 280 -4.06 -3.19 -19.23
N PHE A 281 -3.33 -4.02 -18.51
CA PHE A 281 -3.05 -5.40 -18.88
C PHE A 281 -4.33 -6.23 -19.10
N GLU A 282 -5.38 -5.96 -18.34
CA GLU A 282 -6.68 -6.61 -18.41
C GLU A 282 -7.37 -6.49 -19.79
N THR A 283 -6.94 -5.53 -20.60
CA THR A 283 -7.45 -5.36 -21.98
C THR A 283 -6.95 -6.42 -22.96
N GLY A 284 -5.93 -7.21 -22.58
CA GLY A 284 -5.27 -8.18 -23.46
C GLY A 284 -4.41 -7.56 -24.55
N LYS A 285 -4.12 -6.25 -24.49
CA LYS A 285 -3.31 -5.52 -25.48
C LYS A 285 -1.82 -5.42 -25.14
N PHE A 286 -1.41 -6.03 -24.05
CA PHE A 286 -0.04 -5.98 -23.56
C PHE A 286 0.51 -7.39 -23.38
N ALA A 287 1.71 -7.65 -23.94
CA ALA A 287 2.36 -8.94 -23.77
C ALA A 287 2.94 -9.10 -22.36
N THR A 288 3.50 -8.02 -21.82
CA THR A 288 3.94 -7.93 -20.42
C THR A 288 3.46 -6.62 -19.80
N ALA A 289 3.31 -6.59 -18.48
CA ALA A 289 3.02 -5.36 -17.75
C ALA A 289 3.59 -5.43 -16.33
N LEU A 290 4.03 -4.29 -15.81
CA LEU A 290 4.32 -4.16 -14.38
C LEU A 290 3.03 -4.40 -13.60
N CYS A 291 3.06 -5.33 -12.66
CA CYS A 291 1.93 -5.81 -11.88
C CYS A 291 2.19 -5.60 -10.40
N ALA A 292 1.36 -4.83 -9.75
CA ALA A 292 1.36 -4.72 -8.30
C ALA A 292 0.47 -5.79 -7.65
N THR A 293 0.74 -6.14 -6.40
CA THR A 293 -0.08 -7.12 -5.68
C THR A 293 -1.56 -6.72 -5.57
N TRP A 294 -1.86 -5.42 -5.51
CA TRP A 294 -3.26 -4.92 -5.48
C TRP A 294 -3.97 -4.98 -6.83
N ASP A 295 -3.25 -5.15 -7.95
CA ASP A 295 -3.87 -5.29 -9.27
C ASP A 295 -4.53 -6.66 -9.45
N ILE A 296 -4.03 -7.67 -8.74
CA ILE A 296 -4.39 -9.08 -8.92
C ILE A 296 -5.89 -9.32 -8.84
N ASN A 297 -6.53 -8.88 -7.76
CA ASN A 297 -7.97 -9.10 -7.57
C ASN A 297 -8.81 -8.45 -8.68
N SER A 298 -8.43 -7.23 -9.09
CA SER A 298 -9.09 -6.50 -10.17
C SER A 298 -8.87 -7.20 -11.51
N TRP A 299 -7.65 -7.65 -11.79
CA TRP A 299 -7.35 -8.34 -13.04
C TRP A 299 -8.01 -9.71 -13.12
N GLU A 300 -8.07 -10.47 -12.03
CA GLU A 300 -8.82 -11.75 -11.98
C GLU A 300 -10.30 -11.55 -12.34
N GLU A 301 -10.93 -10.49 -11.82
CA GLU A 301 -12.32 -10.16 -12.14
C GLU A 301 -12.50 -9.71 -13.60
N LEU A 302 -11.62 -8.83 -14.09
CA LEU A 302 -11.75 -8.21 -15.41
C LEU A 302 -11.30 -9.12 -16.55
N ILE A 303 -10.25 -9.92 -16.36
CA ILE A 303 -9.74 -10.84 -17.36
C ILE A 303 -10.60 -12.11 -17.42
N GLY A 304 -10.92 -12.71 -16.28
CA GLY A 304 -11.64 -13.98 -16.20
C GLY A 304 -11.03 -15.02 -17.14
N ASP A 305 -11.84 -15.55 -18.05
CA ASP A 305 -11.44 -16.56 -19.06
C ASP A 305 -10.97 -15.93 -20.40
N SER A 306 -10.80 -14.61 -20.49
CA SER A 306 -10.49 -13.92 -21.77
C SER A 306 -9.12 -14.29 -22.33
N PHE A 307 -8.13 -14.47 -21.47
CA PHE A 307 -6.79 -14.96 -21.81
C PHE A 307 -6.06 -15.53 -20.59
N LYS A 308 -5.05 -16.35 -20.83
CA LYS A 308 -4.21 -16.92 -19.77
C LYS A 308 -3.04 -15.98 -19.46
N TRP A 309 -2.73 -15.84 -18.19
CA TRP A 309 -1.63 -15.00 -17.73
C TRP A 309 -0.93 -15.60 -16.50
N ASP A 310 0.22 -15.04 -16.16
CA ASP A 310 0.97 -15.38 -14.96
C ASP A 310 1.90 -14.22 -14.61
N VAL A 311 2.64 -14.34 -13.51
CA VAL A 311 3.64 -13.37 -13.09
C VAL A 311 5.02 -14.01 -12.93
N VAL A 312 6.05 -13.22 -13.08
CA VAL A 312 7.45 -13.58 -12.92
C VAL A 312 8.17 -12.40 -12.22
N GLN A 313 9.30 -12.67 -11.56
CA GLN A 313 10.13 -11.62 -11.00
C GLN A 313 10.53 -10.61 -12.08
N LEU A 314 10.85 -9.38 -11.66
CA LEU A 314 11.44 -8.38 -12.55
C LEU A 314 12.80 -8.87 -13.06
N PRO A 315 13.18 -8.52 -14.30
CA PRO A 315 14.42 -8.98 -14.92
C PRO A 315 15.67 -8.48 -14.17
N SER A 316 16.82 -9.04 -14.52
CA SER A 316 18.13 -8.62 -14.01
C SER A 316 19.03 -8.15 -15.14
N ASN A 317 19.79 -7.08 -14.92
CA ASN A 317 20.83 -6.62 -15.81
C ASN A 317 22.19 -7.10 -15.31
N THR A 318 23.07 -7.55 -16.20
CA THR A 318 24.40 -8.06 -15.83
C THR A 318 25.33 -7.00 -15.28
N ASP A 319 25.20 -5.76 -15.74
CA ASP A 319 26.09 -4.64 -15.39
C ASP A 319 25.53 -3.78 -14.27
N TYR A 320 24.18 -3.65 -14.21
CA TYR A 320 23.48 -2.77 -13.27
C TYR A 320 22.78 -3.54 -12.12
N GLY A 321 22.72 -4.86 -12.20
CA GLY A 321 22.07 -5.70 -11.19
C GLY A 321 20.58 -5.97 -11.46
N PRO A 322 19.87 -6.57 -10.51
CA PRO A 322 18.45 -6.86 -10.66
C PRO A 322 17.63 -5.56 -10.72
N TRP A 323 16.56 -5.58 -11.50
CA TRP A 323 15.54 -4.55 -11.39
C TRP A 323 14.91 -4.62 -10.01
N THR A 324 14.81 -3.46 -9.40
CA THR A 324 14.11 -3.24 -8.14
C THR A 324 12.88 -2.38 -8.39
N TYR A 325 11.95 -2.41 -7.48
CA TYR A 325 10.87 -1.45 -7.41
C TYR A 325 10.51 -1.24 -5.94
N PRO A 326 10.16 -0.03 -5.52
CA PRO A 326 9.85 0.20 -4.12
C PRO A 326 8.75 -0.74 -3.63
N ALA A 327 8.94 -1.37 -2.49
CA ALA A 327 7.85 -1.98 -1.77
C ALA A 327 7.07 -0.89 -1.02
N TYR A 328 5.76 -0.91 -1.20
CA TYR A 328 4.88 -0.09 -0.38
C TYR A 328 4.45 -0.94 0.81
N THR A 329 5.29 -0.97 1.83
CA THR A 329 4.96 -1.68 3.06
C THR A 329 4.10 -0.79 3.94
N ASP A 330 2.91 -1.28 4.25
CA ASP A 330 2.04 -0.63 5.23
C ASP A 330 2.37 -1.17 6.62
N GLY A 331 2.34 -0.31 7.60
CA GLY A 331 2.61 -0.63 8.99
C GLY A 331 1.51 -0.16 9.94
N MET A 332 1.65 -0.55 11.18
CA MET A 332 0.80 -0.10 12.29
C MET A 332 1.67 0.56 13.35
N ALA A 333 1.36 1.81 13.68
CA ALA A 333 2.06 2.61 14.66
C ALA A 333 1.17 2.85 15.91
N ILE A 334 1.80 3.15 17.03
CA ILE A 334 1.13 3.61 18.25
C ILE A 334 1.33 5.13 18.35
N SER A 335 0.26 5.87 18.64
CA SER A 335 0.40 7.29 18.95
C SER A 335 1.24 7.50 20.20
N SER A 336 2.18 8.43 20.17
CA SER A 336 2.98 8.79 21.36
C SER A 336 2.12 9.27 22.54
N THR A 337 0.92 9.79 22.25
CA THR A 337 -0.05 10.30 23.23
C THR A 337 -1.06 9.26 23.72
N SER A 338 -1.03 8.03 23.19
CA SER A 338 -1.93 6.96 23.65
C SER A 338 -1.72 6.65 25.12
N GLU A 339 -2.82 6.53 25.89
CA GLU A 339 -2.82 6.06 27.27
C GLU A 339 -2.91 4.55 27.38
N HIS A 340 -3.13 3.83 26.25
CA HIS A 340 -3.36 2.41 26.16
C HIS A 340 -2.28 1.65 25.37
N LYS A 341 -1.02 2.07 25.46
CA LYS A 341 0.09 1.58 24.62
C LYS A 341 0.28 0.05 24.65
N GLU A 342 0.14 -0.59 25.82
CA GLU A 342 0.25 -2.06 25.91
C GLU A 342 -0.89 -2.78 25.19
N ALA A 343 -2.11 -2.29 25.29
CA ALA A 343 -3.24 -2.87 24.57
C ALA A 343 -3.13 -2.61 23.06
N ALA A 344 -2.63 -1.43 22.67
CA ALA A 344 -2.32 -1.09 21.28
C ALA A 344 -1.23 -2.02 20.69
N TRP A 345 -0.19 -2.32 21.49
CA TRP A 345 0.85 -3.27 21.10
C TRP A 345 0.31 -4.70 20.93
N GLU A 346 -0.58 -5.16 21.80
CA GLU A 346 -1.25 -6.46 21.64
C GLU A 346 -2.07 -6.53 20.34
N PHE A 347 -2.79 -5.44 19.99
CA PHE A 347 -3.52 -5.36 18.73
C PHE A 347 -2.60 -5.39 17.51
N ILE A 348 -1.48 -4.68 17.56
CA ILE A 348 -0.46 -4.67 16.50
C ILE A 348 0.16 -6.06 16.34
N LYS A 349 0.62 -6.68 17.43
CA LYS A 349 1.20 -8.03 17.38
C LYS A 349 0.24 -9.05 16.76
N TRP A 350 -1.02 -9.01 17.18
CA TRP A 350 -2.01 -9.94 16.63
C TRP A 350 -2.19 -9.74 15.12
N ASN A 351 -2.31 -8.50 14.65
CA ASN A 351 -2.46 -8.22 13.23
C ASN A 351 -1.23 -8.60 12.41
N THR A 352 -0.03 -8.43 12.95
CA THR A 352 1.21 -8.54 12.18
C THR A 352 1.91 -9.89 12.33
N LEU A 353 1.65 -10.63 13.42
CA LEU A 353 2.37 -11.85 13.79
C LEU A 353 1.48 -13.07 14.02
N SER A 354 0.15 -12.98 13.92
CA SER A 354 -0.69 -14.18 13.96
C SER A 354 -0.88 -14.74 12.55
N GLU A 355 -0.79 -16.05 12.42
CA GLU A 355 -0.99 -16.74 11.13
C GLU A 355 -2.41 -16.52 10.61
N GLU A 356 -3.42 -16.57 11.51
CA GLU A 356 -4.83 -16.32 11.18
C GLU A 356 -5.04 -14.91 10.58
N SER A 357 -4.36 -13.90 11.11
CA SER A 357 -4.42 -12.55 10.58
C SER A 357 -3.72 -12.45 9.24
N GLN A 358 -2.52 -13.02 9.12
CA GLN A 358 -1.71 -12.92 7.91
C GLN A 358 -2.29 -13.72 6.74
N GLU A 359 -3.03 -14.79 7.01
CA GLU A 359 -3.84 -15.49 6.00
C GLU A 359 -4.86 -14.54 5.36
N LYS A 360 -5.61 -13.77 6.14
CA LYS A 360 -6.57 -12.79 5.62
C LYS A 360 -5.88 -11.63 4.88
N ILE A 361 -4.78 -11.16 5.44
CA ILE A 361 -3.97 -10.06 4.87
C ILE A 361 -3.35 -10.46 3.53
N SER A 362 -3.11 -11.75 3.30
CA SER A 362 -2.56 -12.26 2.02
C SER A 362 -3.41 -11.91 0.79
N GLN A 363 -4.68 -11.54 0.99
CA GLN A 363 -5.56 -11.05 -0.06
C GLN A 363 -5.28 -9.59 -0.46
N LEU A 364 -4.54 -8.85 0.35
CA LEU A 364 -4.22 -7.43 0.13
C LEU A 364 -2.80 -7.21 -0.42
N GLY A 365 -1.93 -8.18 -0.23
CA GLY A 365 -0.53 -8.12 -0.65
C GLY A 365 0.29 -9.29 -0.11
N VAL A 366 1.60 -9.15 -0.06
CA VAL A 366 2.50 -10.16 0.50
C VAL A 366 2.46 -10.06 2.03
N PRO A 367 2.15 -11.17 2.73
CA PRO A 367 2.20 -11.21 4.18
C PRO A 367 3.60 -10.89 4.71
N VAL A 368 3.67 -10.31 5.91
CA VAL A 368 4.95 -9.94 6.52
C VAL A 368 5.42 -10.94 7.58
N LEU A 369 4.58 -11.87 8.00
CA LEU A 369 4.97 -12.96 8.89
C LEU A 369 5.83 -13.97 8.14
N LYS A 370 7.12 -14.05 8.48
CA LYS A 370 8.13 -14.84 7.77
C LYS A 370 7.71 -16.30 7.63
N SER A 371 7.26 -16.94 8.71
CA SER A 371 6.82 -18.34 8.69
C SER A 371 5.63 -18.60 7.77
N TYR A 372 4.75 -17.61 7.59
CA TYR A 372 3.58 -17.74 6.73
C TYR A 372 3.91 -17.48 5.26
N VAL A 373 4.67 -16.43 4.95
CA VAL A 373 5.03 -16.12 3.55
C VAL A 373 5.88 -17.20 2.88
N GLU A 374 6.66 -17.95 3.68
CA GLU A 374 7.47 -19.09 3.22
C GLU A 374 6.68 -20.42 3.20
N SER A 375 5.42 -20.43 3.61
CA SER A 375 4.63 -21.65 3.77
C SER A 375 3.91 -22.07 2.50
N ASP A 376 3.67 -23.39 2.38
CA ASP A 376 2.81 -23.95 1.33
C ASP A 376 1.38 -23.37 1.39
N ASN A 377 0.92 -22.97 2.58
CA ASN A 377 -0.39 -22.36 2.76
C ASN A 377 -0.49 -21.04 1.98
N TYR A 378 0.52 -20.17 2.10
CA TYR A 378 0.52 -18.93 1.33
C TYR A 378 0.71 -19.17 -0.17
N LEU A 379 1.71 -19.96 -0.54
CA LEU A 379 2.13 -20.13 -1.95
C LEU A 379 1.09 -20.85 -2.80
N ASN A 380 0.33 -21.78 -2.21
CA ASN A 380 -0.59 -22.65 -2.93
C ASN A 380 -2.08 -22.39 -2.64
N ASP A 381 -2.41 -21.52 -1.70
CA ASP A 381 -3.80 -21.17 -1.41
C ASP A 381 -4.26 -20.01 -2.31
N PHE A 382 -5.31 -20.28 -3.07
CA PHE A 382 -5.95 -19.30 -3.95
C PHE A 382 -7.46 -19.29 -3.69
N PRO A 383 -8.11 -18.13 -3.69
CA PRO A 383 -9.56 -18.07 -3.67
C PRO A 383 -10.15 -18.97 -4.78
N ASN A 384 -11.19 -19.72 -4.47
CA ASN A 384 -11.86 -20.60 -5.45
C ASN A 384 -12.43 -19.82 -6.65
N SER A 385 -12.59 -18.51 -6.54
CA SER A 385 -13.03 -17.60 -7.59
C SER A 385 -11.94 -17.30 -8.62
N TYR A 386 -10.67 -17.56 -8.31
CA TYR A 386 -9.59 -17.25 -9.23
C TYR A 386 -9.55 -18.23 -10.42
N ALA A 387 -9.63 -17.69 -11.62
CA ALA A 387 -9.50 -18.43 -12.85
C ALA A 387 -8.04 -18.89 -13.09
N VAL A 388 -7.09 -18.12 -12.59
CA VAL A 388 -5.65 -18.35 -12.77
C VAL A 388 -4.97 -18.51 -11.41
N LYS A 389 -4.11 -19.51 -11.30
CA LYS A 389 -3.17 -19.66 -10.20
C LYS A 389 -1.84 -19.08 -10.66
N TYR A 390 -1.60 -17.83 -10.32
CA TYR A 390 -0.37 -17.13 -10.66
C TYR A 390 0.77 -17.51 -9.70
N ASN A 391 2.02 -17.21 -10.11
CA ASN A 391 3.21 -17.52 -9.33
C ASN A 391 3.39 -16.54 -8.15
N LYS A 392 2.85 -16.87 -6.98
CA LYS A 392 3.01 -16.06 -5.74
C LYS A 392 4.46 -15.94 -5.28
N GLU A 393 5.31 -16.93 -5.59
CA GLU A 393 6.73 -16.91 -5.24
C GLU A 393 7.45 -15.70 -5.88
N ALA A 394 7.03 -15.31 -7.10
CA ALA A 394 7.58 -14.12 -7.75
C ALA A 394 7.40 -12.85 -6.90
N PHE A 395 6.26 -12.68 -6.26
CA PHE A 395 6.04 -11.53 -5.36
C PHE A 395 6.83 -11.66 -4.05
N ALA A 396 6.91 -12.85 -3.46
CA ALA A 396 7.72 -13.08 -2.27
C ALA A 396 9.21 -12.78 -2.53
N ASP A 397 9.74 -13.20 -3.67
CA ASP A 397 11.11 -12.87 -4.09
C ASP A 397 11.32 -11.38 -4.32
N MET A 398 10.32 -10.69 -4.91
CA MET A 398 10.39 -9.24 -5.12
C MET A 398 10.38 -8.45 -3.82
N MET A 399 9.79 -8.97 -2.74
CA MET A 399 9.89 -8.35 -1.41
C MET A 399 11.35 -8.30 -0.93
N ASN A 400 12.14 -9.36 -1.19
CA ASN A 400 13.56 -9.40 -0.86
C ASN A 400 14.43 -8.49 -1.74
N ARG A 401 13.91 -8.07 -2.91
CA ARG A 401 14.59 -7.14 -3.84
C ARG A 401 14.12 -5.70 -3.70
N ALA A 402 13.10 -5.45 -2.89
CA ALA A 402 12.54 -4.13 -2.74
C ALA A 402 13.59 -3.17 -2.17
N ALA A 403 13.85 -2.08 -2.87
CA ALA A 403 14.60 -0.96 -2.31
C ALA A 403 13.69 -0.20 -1.35
N GLY A 404 14.20 0.14 -0.17
CA GLY A 404 13.49 1.04 0.73
C GLY A 404 13.23 2.38 0.03
N GLN A 405 11.99 2.81 -0.02
CA GLN A 405 11.66 4.13 -0.54
C GLN A 405 11.85 5.14 0.60
N GLU A 406 12.86 6.00 0.50
CA GLU A 406 12.93 7.18 1.36
C GLU A 406 11.87 8.18 0.91
N SER A 407 10.90 8.47 1.77
CA SER A 407 9.98 9.58 1.54
C SER A 407 10.67 10.89 1.93
N LEU A 408 10.88 11.71 0.93
CA LEU A 408 11.31 13.08 1.13
C LEU A 408 10.20 13.99 0.59
N GLY A 409 9.80 14.99 1.36
CA GLY A 409 8.79 15.97 0.91
C GLY A 409 9.11 16.64 -0.42
N ILE A 410 10.38 16.58 -0.84
CA ILE A 410 10.88 17.10 -2.13
C ILE A 410 10.52 16.21 -3.34
N TRP A 411 10.14 14.92 -3.10
CA TRP A 411 9.92 13.98 -4.21
C TRP A 411 8.77 14.37 -5.13
N ALA A 412 7.75 15.05 -4.63
CA ALA A 412 6.65 15.52 -5.46
C ALA A 412 7.15 16.44 -6.59
N GLU A 413 7.97 17.45 -6.25
CA GLU A 413 8.51 18.39 -7.23
C GLU A 413 9.52 17.75 -8.18
N ILE A 414 10.34 16.81 -7.69
CA ILE A 414 11.32 16.08 -8.49
C ILE A 414 10.62 15.12 -9.47
N ASN A 415 9.61 14.39 -9.00
CA ASN A 415 8.83 13.47 -9.84
C ASN A 415 8.04 14.23 -10.93
N ASP A 416 7.46 15.39 -10.60
CA ASP A 416 6.80 16.26 -11.57
C ASP A 416 7.77 16.71 -12.67
N GLU A 417 8.99 17.11 -12.29
CA GLU A 417 10.01 17.51 -13.27
C GLU A 417 10.49 16.30 -14.06
N LEU A 418 10.74 15.15 -13.44
CA LEU A 418 11.14 13.92 -14.13
C LEU A 418 10.08 13.49 -15.15
N THR A 419 8.79 13.60 -14.80
CA THR A 419 7.68 13.33 -15.72
C THR A 419 7.71 14.23 -16.95
N LYS A 420 7.94 15.51 -16.76
CA LYS A 420 8.10 16.46 -17.90
C LYS A 420 9.29 16.07 -18.79
N GLN A 421 10.41 15.73 -18.17
CA GLN A 421 11.64 15.44 -18.88
C GLN A 421 11.54 14.13 -19.68
N TYR A 422 11.02 13.03 -19.10
CA TYR A 422 10.89 11.79 -19.87
C TYR A 422 9.84 11.92 -21.01
N ASN A 423 8.79 12.69 -20.82
CA ASN A 423 7.85 12.99 -21.89
C ASN A 423 8.51 13.79 -23.02
N ALA A 424 9.31 14.81 -22.71
CA ALA A 424 10.05 15.58 -23.70
C ALA A 424 11.06 14.72 -24.47
N VAL A 425 11.78 13.82 -23.79
CA VAL A 425 12.67 12.84 -24.44
C VAL A 425 11.89 11.90 -25.36
N SER A 426 10.77 11.35 -24.86
CA SER A 426 9.90 10.44 -25.63
C SER A 426 9.32 11.08 -26.89
N LEU A 427 9.12 12.40 -26.87
CA LEU A 427 8.71 13.21 -28.03
C LEU A 427 9.89 13.68 -28.87
N SER A 428 11.13 13.33 -28.55
CA SER A 428 12.36 13.78 -29.22
C SER A 428 12.56 15.30 -29.18
N GLU A 429 12.04 15.98 -28.17
CA GLU A 429 12.20 17.43 -27.96
C GLU A 429 13.50 17.77 -27.24
N THR A 430 14.06 16.82 -26.48
CA THR A 430 15.34 16.93 -25.77
C THR A 430 16.05 15.58 -25.74
N THR A 431 17.29 15.56 -25.29
CA THR A 431 18.08 14.33 -25.09
C THR A 431 18.04 13.88 -23.62
N VAL A 432 18.37 12.61 -23.36
CA VAL A 432 18.47 12.08 -21.98
C VAL A 432 19.50 12.88 -21.16
N ASP A 433 20.63 13.23 -21.74
CA ASP A 433 21.69 13.99 -21.04
C ASP A 433 21.21 15.41 -20.67
N GLU A 434 20.52 16.10 -21.56
CA GLU A 434 19.94 17.42 -21.30
C GLU A 434 18.83 17.34 -20.23
N ALA A 435 17.99 16.32 -20.30
CA ALA A 435 16.94 16.06 -19.31
C ALA A 435 17.54 15.82 -17.91
N ILE A 436 18.59 15.01 -17.81
CA ILE A 436 19.31 14.75 -16.56
C ILE A 436 19.92 16.04 -15.99
N ALA A 437 20.51 16.89 -16.82
CA ALA A 437 21.05 18.17 -16.36
C ALA A 437 19.97 19.12 -15.81
N VAL A 438 18.77 19.13 -16.41
CA VAL A 438 17.62 19.87 -15.88
C VAL A 438 17.19 19.33 -14.53
N LEU A 439 17.11 18.00 -14.37
CA LEU A 439 16.74 17.34 -13.11
C LEU A 439 17.76 17.60 -12.00
N GLN A 440 19.06 17.54 -12.31
CA GLN A 440 20.13 17.87 -11.37
C GLN A 440 19.93 19.27 -10.79
N LYS A 441 19.76 20.25 -11.69
CA LYS A 441 19.56 21.65 -11.31
C LYS A 441 18.25 21.87 -10.52
N LYS A 442 17.16 21.17 -10.91
CA LYS A 442 15.89 21.26 -10.19
C LYS A 442 16.05 20.70 -8.76
N GLY A 443 16.67 19.53 -8.62
CA GLY A 443 16.93 18.92 -7.30
C GLY A 443 17.78 19.82 -6.41
N GLU A 444 18.86 20.40 -6.92
CA GLU A 444 19.68 21.36 -6.17
C GLU A 444 18.86 22.57 -5.69
N SER A 445 17.97 23.10 -6.53
CA SER A 445 17.14 24.27 -6.17
C SER A 445 16.05 24.00 -5.14
N VAL A 446 15.61 22.74 -5.01
CA VAL A 446 14.59 22.33 -4.02
C VAL A 446 15.25 22.07 -2.64
N LEU A 447 16.57 21.84 -2.66
CA LEU A 447 17.35 21.51 -1.47
C LEU A 447 18.00 22.73 -0.79
N GLU A 448 18.06 23.88 -1.50
CA GLU A 448 18.48 25.17 -0.92
C GLU A 448 17.37 25.77 -0.02
#